data_3a04f23f4d0eafdf81d19bdd45a6fa0e
#
_entry.id   3a04f23f4d0eafdf81d19bdd45a6fa0e
#
_cell.length_a   1.000
_cell.length_b   1.000
_cell.length_c   1.000
_cell.angle_alpha   90.00
_cell.angle_beta   90.00
_cell.angle_gamma   90.00
#
_symmetry.space_group_name_H-M   'P 1'
#
loop_
_entity.id
_entity.type
_entity.pdbx_description
1 polymer ?
#
loop_
_entity_poly.entity_id
_entity_poly.type
_entity_poly.pdbx_seq_one_letter_code
_entity_poly.pdbx_strand_id
1 'polypeptide(L)'
;MARWCGRLRRGVAIAAAAAAIGLPVAAGAVWGAVHGVAEVGPATVDVAVPHIPGSAPPSADEAPGLGPEVKRRLDAAVRGIMKEARVPGVTVGLWMPGKGTYVRAFGIADQHNGLPMAPDLYMRIGSETKTFTVTALLQLADRGRVALDDPIGKYVDGVPGGSRITLRQLAGMRSGLFNYSEDEAFFRALTSDPRRSFTPRQLLGYSFKHPALFPPGQKVDYSNTNLLLLGLVVEKAGGRPLGDYIRDNILRPAGLGHTLFPSDAAFPGPHAQGYTNQTASGEIENATDWNPSWAWAAGAMISDLRDLRVWARTVATGTLPDGTPLISRALQRQRLTVRPTAIPGAGYGLGVFDVNGWIGHNGSLPGYESLTVHLPSARATLVVLLNTDIDHGGQELSTRFGEAITKIATPGHVFSLRVRPTAG
;
A
#
# COMPACT_ATOMS: atom_id res chain seq x y z
N MET A 1 18.25 19.32 -8.60
CA MET A 1 17.02 19.59 -7.84
C MET A 1 15.73 19.38 -8.65
N ALA A 2 15.58 19.91 -9.86
CA ALA A 2 14.35 19.74 -10.67
C ALA A 2 13.99 18.29 -11.08
N ARG A 3 14.96 17.36 -11.14
CA ARG A 3 14.74 15.94 -11.49
C ARG A 3 14.15 15.09 -10.36
N TRP A 4 14.16 15.58 -9.14
CA TRP A 4 13.75 14.83 -7.96
C TRP A 4 12.28 15.06 -7.58
N CYS A 5 11.77 16.25 -7.76
CA CYS A 5 10.35 16.55 -7.61
C CYS A 5 9.46 15.68 -8.53
N GLY A 6 10.02 15.27 -9.70
CA GLY A 6 9.36 14.33 -10.61
C GLY A 6 9.28 12.89 -10.11
N ARG A 7 10.13 12.46 -9.15
CA ARG A 7 10.13 11.07 -8.65
C ARG A 7 9.15 10.85 -7.51
N LEU A 8 9.02 11.79 -6.57
CA LEU A 8 7.93 11.76 -5.58
C LEU A 8 6.55 11.83 -6.25
N ARG A 9 6.45 12.59 -7.36
CA ARG A 9 5.24 12.60 -8.19
C ARG A 9 4.93 11.24 -8.81
N ARG A 10 5.91 10.36 -9.03
CA ARG A 10 5.74 9.04 -9.66
C ARG A 10 5.51 7.90 -8.68
N GLY A 11 6.11 7.92 -7.48
CA GLY A 11 5.98 6.86 -6.48
C GLY A 11 4.67 6.92 -5.67
N VAL A 12 3.94 8.04 -5.70
CA VAL A 12 2.64 8.23 -5.03
C VAL A 12 1.55 8.58 -6.04
N ALA A 13 1.93 8.78 -7.30
CA ALA A 13 1.02 9.20 -8.36
C ALA A 13 0.29 8.03 -8.98
N ILE A 14 -0.81 7.62 -8.36
CA ILE A 14 -1.93 7.14 -9.14
C ILE A 14 -2.59 8.38 -9.72
N ALA A 15 -2.12 8.73 -10.93
CA ALA A 15 -2.69 9.64 -11.91
C ALA A 15 -2.88 11.12 -11.53
N ALA A 16 -1.95 11.92 -11.95
CA ALA A 16 -2.25 13.20 -12.57
C ALA A 16 -1.43 13.29 -13.87
N ALA A 17 -1.93 12.80 -14.98
CA ALA A 17 -1.40 13.07 -16.30
C ALA A 17 -1.93 14.41 -16.77
N ALA A 18 -1.15 15.48 -16.61
CA ALA A 18 -1.30 16.70 -17.39
C ALA A 18 -0.08 16.81 -18.30
N ALA A 19 -0.32 16.91 -19.60
CA ALA A 19 0.67 16.99 -20.66
C ALA A 19 1.64 18.17 -20.49
N ALA A 20 2.94 17.91 -20.57
CA ALA A 20 3.94 18.90 -20.94
C ALA A 20 4.99 18.25 -21.84
N ILE A 21 5.09 18.80 -23.04
CA ILE A 21 6.02 18.48 -24.13
C ILE A 21 7.43 18.91 -23.72
N GLY A 22 8.44 18.05 -23.92
CA GLY A 22 9.84 18.42 -23.70
C GLY A 22 10.82 17.36 -24.19
N LEU A 23 11.61 17.72 -25.15
CA LEU A 23 12.61 17.04 -25.98
C LEU A 23 13.73 16.27 -25.21
N PRO A 24 14.42 15.31 -25.87
CA PRO A 24 15.41 14.46 -25.22
C PRO A 24 16.80 15.10 -25.18
N VAL A 25 17.50 14.96 -24.06
CA VAL A 25 18.94 15.21 -23.98
C VAL A 25 19.62 13.92 -23.55
N ALA A 26 20.52 13.43 -24.39
CA ALA A 26 21.40 12.31 -24.12
C ALA A 26 22.46 12.69 -23.07
N ALA A 27 22.68 11.86 -22.09
CA ALA A 27 23.80 11.96 -21.17
C ALA A 27 24.49 10.61 -21.04
N GLY A 28 25.77 10.57 -21.41
CA GLY A 28 26.65 9.43 -21.37
C GLY A 28 26.96 9.00 -19.93
N ALA A 29 27.04 7.72 -19.73
CA ALA A 29 27.42 7.08 -18.48
C ALA A 29 28.95 6.89 -18.43
N VAL A 30 29.56 7.30 -17.31
CA VAL A 30 30.88 6.84 -16.90
C VAL A 30 30.68 5.92 -15.69
N TRP A 31 31.03 4.64 -15.87
CA TRP A 31 30.98 3.63 -14.81
C TRP A 31 32.38 3.39 -14.27
N GLY A 32 32.55 3.65 -12.96
CA GLY A 32 33.70 3.18 -12.20
C GLY A 32 33.39 1.78 -11.66
N ALA A 33 34.33 0.85 -11.93
CA ALA A 33 34.26 -0.54 -11.50
C ALA A 33 34.44 -0.65 -9.97
N VAL A 34 33.50 -1.26 -9.30
CA VAL A 34 33.62 -1.75 -7.91
C VAL A 34 33.73 -3.27 -7.96
N HIS A 35 34.78 -3.80 -7.32
CA HIS A 35 35.22 -5.18 -7.33
C HIS A 35 34.25 -6.14 -6.68
N GLY A 36 34.05 -7.27 -7.34
CA GLY A 36 33.83 -8.63 -6.87
C GLY A 36 33.04 -8.85 -5.58
N VAL A 37 31.71 -8.94 -5.68
CA VAL A 37 30.89 -9.70 -4.73
C VAL A 37 30.55 -11.02 -5.40
N ALA A 38 30.94 -12.13 -4.76
CA ALA A 38 30.65 -13.47 -5.23
C ALA A 38 29.14 -13.63 -5.46
N GLU A 39 28.73 -14.14 -6.63
CA GLU A 39 27.37 -14.52 -6.93
C GLU A 39 26.95 -15.66 -5.96
N VAL A 40 26.26 -15.30 -4.90
CA VAL A 40 25.47 -16.25 -4.14
C VAL A 40 24.17 -16.43 -4.92
N GLY A 41 24.02 -17.59 -5.55
CA GLY A 41 22.78 -17.95 -6.25
C GLY A 41 21.58 -17.80 -5.33
N PRO A 42 20.40 -17.39 -5.85
CA PRO A 42 19.22 -17.15 -5.04
C PRO A 42 18.80 -18.41 -4.32
N ALA A 43 18.94 -18.43 -2.99
CA ALA A 43 18.43 -19.50 -2.15
C ALA A 43 16.90 -19.47 -2.20
N THR A 44 16.30 -20.52 -2.74
CA THR A 44 14.87 -20.76 -2.63
C THR A 44 14.63 -21.50 -1.34
N VAL A 45 13.97 -20.89 -0.41
CA VAL A 45 13.44 -21.56 0.77
C VAL A 45 12.01 -21.98 0.44
N ASP A 46 11.80 -23.27 0.21
CA ASP A 46 10.46 -23.89 0.12
C ASP A 46 9.98 -24.10 1.57
N VAL A 47 9.46 -23.03 2.18
CA VAL A 47 9.01 -23.08 3.56
C VAL A 47 7.58 -23.59 3.58
N ALA A 48 7.40 -24.83 4.00
CA ALA A 48 6.11 -25.27 4.51
C ALA A 48 5.77 -24.36 5.70
N VAL A 49 4.64 -23.65 5.63
CA VAL A 49 4.15 -22.81 6.74
C VAL A 49 4.04 -23.68 7.98
N PRO A 50 4.79 -23.41 9.06
CA PRO A 50 4.70 -24.23 10.27
C PRO A 50 3.29 -24.19 10.83
N HIS A 51 2.80 -25.34 11.24
CA HIS A 51 1.51 -25.48 11.90
C HIS A 51 1.62 -24.85 13.29
N ILE A 52 0.99 -23.70 13.49
CA ILE A 52 0.94 -23.03 14.80
C ILE A 52 -0.22 -23.66 15.57
N PRO A 53 0.03 -24.23 16.79
CA PRO A 53 -1.04 -24.74 17.62
C PRO A 53 -2.01 -23.61 17.98
N GLY A 54 -3.29 -23.76 17.63
CA GLY A 54 -4.34 -22.78 17.91
C GLY A 54 -4.99 -22.12 16.69
N SER A 55 -4.48 -22.34 15.46
CA SER A 55 -5.23 -22.02 14.25
C SER A 55 -6.29 -23.11 14.02
N ALA A 56 -7.53 -22.69 13.73
CA ALA A 56 -8.57 -23.62 13.29
C ALA A 56 -8.02 -24.50 12.14
N PRO A 57 -8.40 -25.80 12.08
CA PRO A 57 -7.95 -26.65 10.99
C PRO A 57 -8.29 -25.98 9.65
N PRO A 58 -7.43 -26.14 8.64
CA PRO A 58 -7.72 -25.61 7.30
C PRO A 58 -9.12 -26.06 6.89
N SER A 59 -9.96 -25.13 6.45
CA SER A 59 -11.29 -25.48 5.97
C SER A 59 -11.15 -26.52 4.86
N ALA A 60 -12.07 -27.50 4.80
CA ALA A 60 -12.08 -28.60 3.82
C ALA A 60 -12.05 -28.17 2.34
N ASP A 61 -12.05 -26.87 2.08
CA ASP A 61 -12.00 -26.22 0.76
C ASP A 61 -10.57 -25.92 0.25
N GLU A 62 -9.50 -26.22 0.97
CA GLU A 62 -8.14 -26.11 0.44
C GLU A 62 -7.81 -27.30 -0.47
N ALA A 63 -8.21 -27.17 -1.73
CA ALA A 63 -7.81 -28.11 -2.80
C ALA A 63 -6.27 -28.16 -2.94
N PRO A 64 -5.70 -29.29 -3.40
CA PRO A 64 -4.26 -29.47 -3.57
C PRO A 64 -3.69 -28.38 -4.50
N GLY A 65 -2.61 -27.76 -4.06
CA GLY A 65 -1.98 -26.54 -4.56
C GLY A 65 -1.97 -26.35 -6.08
N LEU A 66 -1.84 -25.09 -6.55
CA LEU A 66 -1.66 -24.75 -7.95
C LEU A 66 -0.71 -25.74 -8.64
N GLY A 67 -1.07 -26.27 -9.78
CA GLY A 67 -0.30 -27.33 -10.46
C GLY A 67 1.16 -26.95 -10.67
N PRO A 68 2.09 -27.93 -10.73
CA PRO A 68 3.53 -27.67 -10.80
C PRO A 68 3.94 -26.74 -11.94
N GLU A 69 3.27 -26.82 -13.08
CA GLU A 69 3.53 -25.97 -14.26
C GLU A 69 3.23 -24.50 -13.97
N VAL A 70 2.06 -24.21 -13.36
CA VAL A 70 1.69 -22.84 -13.00
C VAL A 70 2.66 -22.27 -11.97
N LYS A 71 3.07 -23.07 -10.96
CA LYS A 71 4.07 -22.66 -9.97
C LYS A 71 5.42 -22.32 -10.62
N ARG A 72 5.91 -23.15 -11.55
CA ARG A 72 7.15 -22.85 -12.31
C ARG A 72 7.05 -21.54 -13.07
N ARG A 73 5.91 -21.29 -13.75
CA ARG A 73 5.67 -20.03 -14.47
C ARG A 73 5.63 -18.83 -13.54
N LEU A 74 5.02 -18.95 -12.37
CA LEU A 74 5.00 -17.92 -11.34
C LEU A 74 6.42 -17.65 -10.81
N ASP A 75 7.19 -18.70 -10.47
CA ASP A 75 8.58 -18.58 -10.03
C ASP A 75 9.44 -17.86 -11.09
N ALA A 76 9.30 -18.24 -12.36
CA ALA A 76 10.04 -17.62 -13.45
C ALA A 76 9.66 -16.12 -13.63
N ALA A 77 8.38 -15.78 -13.53
CA ALA A 77 7.93 -14.40 -13.64
C ALA A 77 8.45 -13.53 -12.48
N VAL A 78 8.39 -14.04 -11.24
CA VAL A 78 8.91 -13.34 -10.05
C VAL A 78 10.41 -13.12 -10.16
N ARG A 79 11.19 -14.19 -10.46
CA ARG A 79 12.65 -14.09 -10.61
C ARG A 79 13.06 -13.16 -11.76
N GLY A 80 12.30 -13.18 -12.86
CA GLY A 80 12.53 -12.29 -14.00
C GLY A 80 12.46 -10.82 -13.60
N ILE A 81 11.39 -10.42 -12.87
CA ILE A 81 11.21 -9.05 -12.38
C ILE A 81 12.32 -8.70 -11.37
N MET A 82 12.61 -9.60 -10.42
CA MET A 82 13.68 -9.38 -9.43
C MET A 82 15.02 -9.10 -10.08
N LYS A 83 15.40 -9.91 -11.08
CA LYS A 83 16.65 -9.75 -11.82
C LYS A 83 16.71 -8.43 -12.57
N GLU A 84 15.66 -8.11 -13.32
CA GLU A 84 15.56 -6.90 -14.13
C GLU A 84 15.61 -5.63 -13.26
N ALA A 85 14.82 -5.59 -12.17
CA ALA A 85 14.67 -4.44 -11.31
C ALA A 85 15.61 -4.45 -10.09
N ARG A 86 16.47 -5.45 -9.96
CA ARG A 86 17.42 -5.61 -8.83
C ARG A 86 16.72 -5.59 -7.46
N VAL A 87 15.57 -6.24 -7.35
CA VAL A 87 14.80 -6.32 -6.11
C VAL A 87 15.55 -7.20 -5.11
N PRO A 88 15.88 -6.69 -3.89
CA PRO A 88 16.63 -7.48 -2.90
C PRO A 88 15.84 -8.69 -2.43
N GLY A 89 14.57 -8.50 -2.07
CA GLY A 89 13.72 -9.55 -1.57
C GLY A 89 12.24 -9.30 -1.83
N VAL A 90 11.49 -10.38 -2.01
CA VAL A 90 10.03 -10.36 -2.19
C VAL A 90 9.37 -11.58 -1.55
N THR A 91 8.23 -11.39 -0.92
CA THR A 91 7.29 -12.45 -0.56
C THR A 91 6.02 -12.34 -1.37
N VAL A 92 5.54 -13.49 -1.85
CA VAL A 92 4.31 -13.60 -2.65
C VAL A 92 3.41 -14.65 -2.03
N GLY A 93 2.15 -14.29 -1.81
CA GLY A 93 1.08 -15.21 -1.44
C GLY A 93 -0.08 -15.11 -2.42
N LEU A 94 -0.41 -16.22 -3.08
CA LEU A 94 -1.61 -16.35 -3.91
C LEU A 94 -2.43 -17.53 -3.41
N TRP A 95 -3.65 -17.26 -2.98
CA TRP A 95 -4.60 -18.26 -2.49
C TRP A 95 -5.82 -18.26 -3.40
N MET A 96 -6.12 -19.40 -4.00
CA MET A 96 -7.24 -19.61 -4.94
C MET A 96 -8.02 -20.86 -4.51
N PRO A 97 -9.14 -20.74 -3.76
CA PRO A 97 -9.96 -21.88 -3.34
C PRO A 97 -10.35 -22.75 -4.53
N GLY A 98 -10.19 -24.06 -4.39
CA GLY A 98 -10.42 -25.03 -5.47
C GLY A 98 -9.25 -25.17 -6.47
N LYS A 99 -8.28 -24.25 -6.47
CA LYS A 99 -7.08 -24.29 -7.33
C LYS A 99 -5.78 -24.34 -6.52
N GLY A 100 -5.82 -24.01 -5.21
CA GLY A 100 -4.77 -24.16 -4.25
C GLY A 100 -4.03 -22.90 -3.86
N THR A 101 -2.80 -23.09 -3.35
CA THR A 101 -2.00 -22.05 -2.70
C THR A 101 -0.60 -22.00 -3.32
N TYR A 102 -0.11 -20.78 -3.50
CA TYR A 102 1.27 -20.47 -3.84
C TYR A 102 1.78 -19.43 -2.85
N VAL A 103 2.69 -19.83 -1.96
CA VAL A 103 3.38 -18.96 -1.01
C VAL A 103 4.87 -19.17 -1.20
N ARG A 104 5.60 -18.09 -1.50
CA ARG A 104 7.04 -18.11 -1.78
C ARG A 104 7.70 -16.84 -1.26
N ALA A 105 8.92 -17.01 -0.83
CA ALA A 105 9.86 -15.91 -0.56
C ALA A 105 11.09 -16.08 -1.45
N PHE A 106 11.63 -14.97 -1.94
CA PHE A 106 12.78 -14.94 -2.84
C PHE A 106 13.74 -13.83 -2.40
N GLY A 107 15.03 -14.09 -2.51
CA GLY A 107 16.07 -13.10 -2.25
C GLY A 107 16.39 -12.92 -0.77
N ILE A 108 16.81 -11.70 -0.42
CA ILE A 108 17.46 -11.37 0.85
C ILE A 108 16.62 -10.36 1.61
N ALA A 109 16.37 -10.64 2.89
CA ALA A 109 15.67 -9.75 3.82
C ALA A 109 16.60 -8.70 4.42
N ASP A 110 17.86 -9.08 4.65
CA ASP A 110 18.89 -8.16 5.16
C ASP A 110 20.19 -8.36 4.38
N GLN A 111 20.56 -7.37 3.57
CA GLN A 111 21.76 -7.42 2.73
C GLN A 111 23.06 -7.33 3.53
N HIS A 112 23.02 -6.83 4.78
CA HIS A 112 24.21 -6.70 5.61
C HIS A 112 24.69 -8.07 6.14
N ASN A 113 23.76 -8.90 6.58
CA ASN A 113 24.06 -10.20 7.19
C ASN A 113 23.68 -11.40 6.32
N GLY A 114 23.10 -11.15 5.13
CA GLY A 114 22.69 -12.21 4.20
C GLY A 114 21.44 -12.97 4.65
N LEU A 115 20.62 -12.42 5.55
CA LEU A 115 19.39 -13.07 6.01
C LEU A 115 18.44 -13.31 4.84
N PRO A 116 18.02 -14.57 4.57
CA PRO A 116 17.09 -14.84 3.49
C PRO A 116 15.70 -14.25 3.76
N MET A 117 14.98 -13.91 2.68
CA MET A 117 13.58 -13.48 2.77
C MET A 117 12.71 -14.67 3.22
N ALA A 118 11.74 -14.39 4.12
CA ALA A 118 10.79 -15.38 4.62
C ALA A 118 9.35 -14.81 4.67
N PRO A 119 8.31 -15.68 4.58
CA PRO A 119 6.92 -15.23 4.51
C PRO A 119 6.38 -14.58 5.78
N ASP A 120 6.99 -14.85 6.93
CA ASP A 120 6.59 -14.40 8.26
C ASP A 120 7.31 -13.14 8.74
N LEU A 121 8.14 -12.54 7.89
CA LEU A 121 8.81 -11.29 8.22
C LEU A 121 7.83 -10.12 8.19
N TYR A 122 7.91 -9.28 9.23
CA TYR A 122 7.21 -8.00 9.24
C TYR A 122 7.78 -7.05 8.20
N MET A 123 6.89 -6.29 7.55
CA MET A 123 7.25 -5.19 6.64
C MET A 123 6.28 -4.02 6.81
N ARG A 124 6.73 -2.81 6.46
CA ARG A 124 5.83 -1.66 6.35
C ARG A 124 4.94 -1.84 5.13
N ILE A 125 3.64 -1.56 5.30
CA ILE A 125 2.63 -1.79 4.26
C ILE A 125 2.18 -0.51 3.55
N GLY A 126 2.78 0.62 3.88
CA GLY A 126 2.51 1.88 3.19
C GLY A 126 1.02 2.20 3.12
N SER A 127 0.59 2.62 1.95
CA SER A 127 -0.77 3.11 1.70
C SER A 127 -1.88 2.08 1.92
N GLU A 128 -1.59 0.81 2.12
CA GLU A 128 -2.60 -0.15 2.58
C GLU A 128 -3.21 0.26 3.94
N THR A 129 -2.47 1.03 4.75
CA THR A 129 -2.97 1.68 5.98
C THR A 129 -4.29 2.43 5.77
N LYS A 130 -4.50 3.00 4.57
CA LYS A 130 -5.72 3.74 4.22
C LYS A 130 -6.97 2.88 4.34
N THR A 131 -6.84 1.60 4.01
CA THR A 131 -7.97 0.66 4.11
C THR A 131 -8.42 0.48 5.56
N PHE A 132 -7.50 0.50 6.52
CA PHE A 132 -7.78 0.43 7.96
C PHE A 132 -8.36 1.75 8.48
N THR A 133 -7.75 2.89 8.12
CA THR A 133 -8.24 4.21 8.53
C THR A 133 -9.65 4.48 8.04
N VAL A 134 -9.94 4.18 6.77
CA VAL A 134 -11.30 4.34 6.24
C VAL A 134 -12.27 3.33 6.83
N THR A 135 -11.84 2.10 7.14
CA THR A 135 -12.69 1.14 7.88
C THR A 135 -13.08 1.68 9.24
N ALA A 136 -12.15 2.29 9.99
CA ALA A 136 -12.46 2.92 11.26
C ALA A 136 -13.50 4.05 11.12
N LEU A 137 -13.37 4.89 10.07
CA LEU A 137 -14.37 5.91 9.75
C LEU A 137 -15.75 5.28 9.46
N LEU A 138 -15.80 4.22 8.65
CA LEU A 138 -17.05 3.54 8.28
C LEU A 138 -17.71 2.88 9.50
N GLN A 139 -16.94 2.31 10.43
CA GLN A 139 -17.48 1.80 11.70
C GLN A 139 -18.07 2.90 12.57
N LEU A 140 -17.46 4.07 12.60
CA LEU A 140 -18.02 5.24 13.30
C LEU A 140 -19.29 5.74 12.63
N ALA A 141 -19.39 5.66 11.30
CA ALA A 141 -20.61 5.98 10.56
C ALA A 141 -21.73 4.97 10.84
N ASP A 142 -21.44 3.66 10.89
CA ASP A 142 -22.42 2.65 11.31
C ASP A 142 -22.96 2.88 12.72
N ARG A 143 -22.13 3.42 13.60
CA ARG A 143 -22.51 3.75 15.00
C ARG A 143 -23.20 5.13 15.12
N GLY A 144 -23.45 5.82 14.00
CA GLY A 144 -24.06 7.16 14.00
C GLY A 144 -23.19 8.26 14.63
N ARG A 145 -21.88 8.02 14.83
CA ARG A 145 -20.96 9.00 15.43
C ARG A 145 -20.50 10.06 14.42
N VAL A 146 -20.52 9.73 13.15
CA VAL A 146 -20.26 10.63 12.01
C VAL A 146 -21.23 10.31 10.88
N ALA A 147 -21.50 11.29 10.00
CA ALA A 147 -22.15 11.04 8.71
C ALA A 147 -21.12 11.22 7.59
N LEU A 148 -21.12 10.32 6.59
CA LEU A 148 -20.14 10.41 5.50
C LEU A 148 -20.26 11.72 4.69
N ASP A 149 -21.42 12.34 4.71
CA ASP A 149 -21.67 13.61 4.04
C ASP A 149 -21.51 14.84 4.94
N ASP A 150 -21.07 14.63 6.20
CA ASP A 150 -20.63 15.73 7.07
C ASP A 150 -19.45 16.46 6.46
N PRO A 151 -19.40 17.81 6.51
CA PRO A 151 -18.24 18.58 6.12
C PRO A 151 -17.08 18.38 7.09
N ILE A 152 -15.85 18.28 6.57
CA ILE A 152 -14.65 18.09 7.41
C ILE A 152 -14.46 19.19 8.43
N GLY A 153 -14.90 20.43 8.14
CA GLY A 153 -14.83 21.57 9.06
C GLY A 153 -15.60 21.37 10.37
N LYS A 154 -16.56 20.42 10.42
CA LYS A 154 -17.23 20.00 11.67
C LYS A 154 -16.26 19.32 12.65
N TYR A 155 -15.20 18.72 12.15
CA TYR A 155 -14.28 17.88 12.92
C TYR A 155 -12.89 18.49 13.07
N VAL A 156 -12.37 19.14 12.02
CA VAL A 156 -11.01 19.69 11.97
C VAL A 156 -11.07 21.14 11.52
N ASP A 157 -10.59 22.02 12.39
CA ASP A 157 -10.55 23.46 12.11
C ASP A 157 -9.41 23.82 11.16
N GLY A 158 -9.58 24.93 10.42
CA GLY A 158 -8.56 25.51 9.56
C GLY A 158 -8.36 24.78 8.21
N VAL A 159 -9.22 23.83 7.85
CA VAL A 159 -9.14 23.13 6.56
C VAL A 159 -9.61 24.06 5.44
N PRO A 160 -8.78 24.34 4.41
CA PRO A 160 -9.19 25.14 3.26
C PRO A 160 -10.43 24.53 2.58
N GLY A 161 -11.51 25.29 2.49
CA GLY A 161 -12.78 24.77 1.94
C GLY A 161 -13.47 23.71 2.79
N GLY A 162 -13.12 23.59 4.07
CA GLY A 162 -13.61 22.54 4.98
C GLY A 162 -15.11 22.47 5.15
N SER A 163 -15.86 23.56 4.92
CA SER A 163 -17.33 23.58 4.91
C SER A 163 -17.96 22.87 3.70
N ARG A 164 -17.20 22.61 2.63
CA ARG A 164 -17.67 22.04 1.36
C ARG A 164 -17.08 20.66 1.06
N ILE A 165 -16.03 20.26 1.77
CA ILE A 165 -15.36 18.96 1.59
C ILE A 165 -16.00 17.97 2.57
N THR A 166 -16.61 16.90 2.08
CA THR A 166 -17.23 15.87 2.92
C THR A 166 -16.25 14.75 3.27
N LEU A 167 -16.56 14.01 4.37
CA LEU A 167 -15.78 12.82 4.75
C LEU A 167 -15.78 11.77 3.63
N ARG A 168 -16.90 11.62 2.92
CA ARG A 168 -17.00 10.76 1.73
C ARG A 168 -16.04 11.17 0.62
N GLN A 169 -15.91 12.46 0.36
CA GLN A 169 -14.99 12.96 -0.68
C GLN A 169 -13.54 12.76 -0.28
N LEU A 170 -13.20 12.92 1.00
CA LEU A 170 -11.87 12.59 1.52
C LEU A 170 -11.57 11.09 1.36
N ALA A 171 -12.45 10.21 1.81
CA ALA A 171 -12.28 8.76 1.70
C ALA A 171 -12.21 8.26 0.24
N GLY A 172 -12.89 8.96 -0.67
CA GLY A 172 -12.92 8.66 -2.11
C GLY A 172 -11.87 9.41 -2.94
N MET A 173 -10.88 10.04 -2.32
CA MET A 173 -9.82 10.80 -3.02
C MET A 173 -10.36 11.92 -3.92
N ARG A 174 -11.38 12.67 -3.45
CA ARG A 174 -12.10 13.68 -4.25
C ARG A 174 -12.19 15.05 -3.58
N SER A 175 -11.28 15.35 -2.66
CA SER A 175 -11.30 16.62 -1.91
C SER A 175 -10.80 17.82 -2.71
N GLY A 176 -9.86 17.60 -3.63
CA GLY A 176 -9.10 18.65 -4.31
C GLY A 176 -7.98 19.25 -3.45
N LEU A 177 -7.75 18.77 -2.24
CA LEU A 177 -6.65 19.23 -1.38
C LEU A 177 -5.29 18.75 -1.93
N PHE A 178 -4.32 19.66 -1.94
CA PHE A 178 -2.94 19.36 -2.33
C PHE A 178 -2.37 18.21 -1.48
N ASN A 179 -1.64 17.31 -2.11
CA ASN A 179 -1.01 16.19 -1.43
C ASN A 179 0.28 16.66 -0.72
N TYR A 180 0.28 16.72 0.63
CA TYR A 180 1.43 17.22 1.39
C TYR A 180 2.75 16.50 1.07
N SER A 181 2.68 15.21 0.69
CA SER A 181 3.88 14.43 0.38
C SER A 181 4.53 14.83 -0.96
N GLU A 182 3.89 15.70 -1.76
CA GLU A 182 4.43 16.29 -2.97
C GLU A 182 5.06 17.67 -2.73
N ASP A 183 4.98 18.20 -1.50
CA ASP A 183 5.57 19.48 -1.15
C ASP A 183 7.10 19.36 -1.01
N GLU A 184 7.83 20.23 -1.70
CA GLU A 184 9.30 20.21 -1.70
C GLU A 184 9.92 20.48 -0.32
N ALA A 185 9.28 21.33 0.50
CA ALA A 185 9.79 21.61 1.84
C ALA A 185 9.55 20.44 2.78
N PHE A 186 8.42 19.73 2.60
CA PHE A 186 8.19 18.45 3.29
C PHE A 186 9.27 17.45 2.92
N PHE A 187 9.53 17.27 1.61
CA PHE A 187 10.54 16.33 1.14
C PHE A 187 11.92 16.62 1.72
N ARG A 188 12.35 17.91 1.67
CA ARG A 188 13.61 18.31 2.29
C ARG A 188 13.63 18.04 3.79
N ALA A 189 12.52 18.29 4.50
CA ALA A 189 12.44 18.04 5.93
C ALA A 189 12.52 16.55 6.27
N LEU A 190 11.92 15.67 5.45
CA LEU A 190 11.99 14.22 5.62
C LEU A 190 13.40 13.67 5.35
N THR A 191 14.03 14.09 4.24
CA THR A 191 15.32 13.55 3.82
C THR A 191 16.51 14.13 4.59
N SER A 192 16.36 15.31 5.19
CA SER A 192 17.41 15.90 6.07
C SER A 192 17.49 15.23 7.44
N ASP A 193 16.37 14.70 7.95
CA ASP A 193 16.30 13.95 9.20
C ASP A 193 15.16 12.90 9.10
N PRO A 194 15.44 11.73 8.54
CA PRO A 194 14.42 10.69 8.35
C PRO A 194 13.89 10.07 9.64
N ARG A 195 14.59 10.28 10.77
CA ARG A 195 14.19 9.76 12.08
C ARG A 195 13.28 10.69 12.86
N ARG A 196 13.12 11.94 12.41
CA ARG A 196 12.25 12.91 13.07
C ARG A 196 10.79 12.48 13.07
N SER A 197 10.09 12.84 14.15
CA SER A 197 8.63 12.71 14.22
C SER A 197 7.93 13.90 13.60
N PHE A 198 6.81 13.63 12.92
CA PHE A 198 5.88 14.64 12.43
C PHE A 198 4.52 14.47 13.11
N THR A 199 3.90 15.58 13.51
CA THR A 199 2.49 15.56 13.90
C THR A 199 1.58 15.70 12.67
N PRO A 200 0.34 15.18 12.71
CA PRO A 200 -0.61 15.36 11.60
C PRO A 200 -0.84 16.83 11.25
N ARG A 201 -0.85 17.75 12.23
CA ARG A 201 -1.04 19.19 11.98
C ARG A 201 0.18 19.81 11.27
N GLN A 202 1.40 19.40 11.59
CA GLN A 202 2.59 19.85 10.84
C GLN A 202 2.51 19.41 9.37
N LEU A 203 2.08 18.17 9.12
CA LEU A 203 1.92 17.63 7.77
C LEU A 203 0.81 18.37 6.99
N LEU A 204 -0.33 18.63 7.62
CA LEU A 204 -1.41 19.43 7.03
C LEU A 204 -0.94 20.84 6.66
N GLY A 205 -0.02 21.43 7.44
CA GLY A 205 0.60 22.73 7.13
C GLY A 205 1.33 22.75 5.78
N TYR A 206 1.94 21.63 5.35
CA TYR A 206 2.55 21.52 4.02
C TYR A 206 1.50 21.49 2.90
N SER A 207 0.32 20.91 3.13
CA SER A 207 -0.76 20.91 2.17
C SER A 207 -1.47 22.26 2.07
N PHE A 208 -1.80 22.87 3.22
CA PHE A 208 -2.72 24.01 3.29
C PHE A 208 -2.15 25.32 2.79
N LYS A 209 -0.84 25.42 2.59
CA LYS A 209 -0.20 26.58 1.92
C LYS A 209 -0.40 26.59 0.39
N HIS A 210 -0.88 25.47 -0.18
CA HIS A 210 -1.18 25.36 -1.60
C HIS A 210 -2.67 25.58 -1.86
N PRO A 211 -3.03 26.15 -3.02
CA PRO A 211 -4.42 26.28 -3.42
C PRO A 211 -5.04 24.88 -3.67
N ALA A 212 -6.36 24.81 -3.59
CA ALA A 212 -7.08 23.61 -4.02
C ALA A 212 -6.84 23.35 -5.51
N LEU A 213 -6.59 22.07 -5.87
CA LEU A 213 -6.29 21.66 -7.25
C LEU A 213 -7.53 21.63 -8.14
N PHE A 214 -8.70 21.41 -7.55
CA PHE A 214 -10.00 21.38 -8.21
C PHE A 214 -11.14 21.47 -7.15
N PRO A 215 -12.39 21.80 -7.57
CA PRO A 215 -13.54 21.80 -6.68
C PRO A 215 -13.82 20.40 -6.07
N PRO A 216 -14.21 20.32 -4.77
CA PRO A 216 -14.52 19.05 -4.13
C PRO A 216 -15.55 18.24 -4.91
N GLY A 217 -15.26 16.97 -5.10
CA GLY A 217 -16.16 16.03 -5.79
C GLY A 217 -15.96 15.93 -7.31
N GLN A 218 -15.18 16.79 -7.95
CA GLN A 218 -15.07 16.88 -9.41
C GLN A 218 -14.39 15.64 -10.03
N LYS A 219 -13.27 15.20 -9.48
CA LYS A 219 -12.50 14.06 -9.98
C LYS A 219 -11.87 13.26 -8.84
N VAL A 220 -11.37 12.07 -9.15
CA VAL A 220 -10.48 11.31 -8.26
C VAL A 220 -9.06 11.80 -8.49
N ASP A 221 -8.39 12.22 -7.40
CA ASP A 221 -6.99 12.61 -7.40
C ASP A 221 -6.37 12.25 -6.03
N TYR A 222 -5.37 11.38 -6.09
CA TYR A 222 -4.83 10.75 -4.88
C TYR A 222 -4.10 11.77 -4.00
N SER A 223 -4.48 11.83 -2.71
CA SER A 223 -3.87 12.74 -1.75
C SER A 223 -3.81 12.12 -0.36
N ASN A 224 -2.60 11.99 0.18
CA ASN A 224 -2.36 11.55 1.54
C ASN A 224 -2.95 12.51 2.58
N THR A 225 -3.11 13.79 2.25
CA THR A 225 -3.74 14.82 3.09
C THR A 225 -5.14 14.40 3.52
N ASN A 226 -5.88 13.72 2.64
CA ASN A 226 -7.23 13.25 2.95
C ASN A 226 -7.24 12.30 4.14
N LEU A 227 -6.27 11.41 4.21
CA LEU A 227 -6.21 10.37 5.25
C LEU A 227 -5.75 10.95 6.59
N LEU A 228 -4.87 11.96 6.58
CA LEU A 228 -4.52 12.68 7.81
C LEU A 228 -5.80 13.30 8.42
N LEU A 229 -6.62 13.95 7.60
CA LEU A 229 -7.89 14.52 8.04
C LEU A 229 -8.85 13.46 8.57
N LEU A 230 -8.99 12.33 7.86
CA LEU A 230 -9.84 11.22 8.31
C LEU A 230 -9.32 10.57 9.59
N GLY A 231 -8.01 10.44 9.77
CA GLY A 231 -7.41 9.98 11.02
C GLY A 231 -7.79 10.88 12.20
N LEU A 232 -7.72 12.21 12.03
CA LEU A 232 -8.16 13.16 13.06
C LEU A 232 -9.67 13.08 13.34
N VAL A 233 -10.49 12.82 12.31
CA VAL A 233 -11.93 12.57 12.50
C VAL A 233 -12.15 11.31 13.34
N VAL A 234 -11.41 10.22 13.04
CA VAL A 234 -11.51 8.97 13.80
C VAL A 234 -11.11 9.19 15.26
N GLU A 235 -10.04 9.92 15.54
CA GLU A 235 -9.63 10.23 16.90
C GLU A 235 -10.71 11.06 17.65
N LYS A 236 -11.21 12.13 17.01
CA LYS A 236 -12.24 13.01 17.62
C LYS A 236 -13.54 12.26 17.87
N ALA A 237 -14.06 11.54 16.89
CA ALA A 237 -15.33 10.84 16.99
C ALA A 237 -15.23 9.52 17.80
N GLY A 238 -14.07 8.86 17.74
CA GLY A 238 -13.77 7.62 18.47
C GLY A 238 -13.35 7.84 19.92
N GLY A 239 -12.92 9.07 20.28
CA GLY A 239 -12.50 9.45 21.63
C GLY A 239 -11.18 8.81 22.10
N ARG A 240 -10.32 8.38 21.16
CA ARG A 240 -9.05 7.72 21.45
C ARG A 240 -8.06 7.85 20.28
N PRO A 241 -6.74 7.62 20.49
CA PRO A 241 -5.77 7.60 19.43
C PRO A 241 -6.15 6.64 18.29
N LEU A 242 -5.83 7.01 17.04
CA LEU A 242 -6.17 6.23 15.84
C LEU A 242 -5.67 4.79 15.92
N GLY A 243 -4.42 4.58 16.33
CA GLY A 243 -3.82 3.26 16.47
C GLY A 243 -4.57 2.37 17.46
N ASP A 244 -5.01 2.94 18.59
CA ASP A 244 -5.80 2.21 19.61
C ASP A 244 -7.20 1.87 19.06
N TYR A 245 -7.82 2.80 18.33
CA TYR A 245 -9.12 2.53 17.72
C TYR A 245 -9.02 1.38 16.72
N ILE A 246 -8.02 1.41 15.81
CA ILE A 246 -7.78 0.38 14.80
C ILE A 246 -7.49 -0.97 15.48
N ARG A 247 -6.59 -1.00 16.46
CA ARG A 247 -6.26 -2.22 17.20
C ARG A 247 -7.50 -2.89 17.79
N ASP A 248 -8.30 -2.14 18.53
CA ASP A 248 -9.41 -2.70 19.33
C ASP A 248 -10.67 -3.01 18.50
N ASN A 249 -10.94 -2.24 17.43
CA ASN A 249 -12.14 -2.38 16.63
C ASN A 249 -11.94 -3.10 15.28
N ILE A 250 -10.68 -3.28 14.83
CA ILE A 250 -10.38 -3.89 13.53
C ILE A 250 -9.42 -5.07 13.70
N LEU A 251 -8.19 -4.83 14.24
CA LEU A 251 -7.17 -5.87 14.26
C LEU A 251 -7.57 -7.05 15.14
N ARG A 252 -7.99 -6.80 16.38
CA ARG A 252 -8.43 -7.87 17.30
C ARG A 252 -9.62 -8.65 16.77
N PRO A 253 -10.74 -8.01 16.33
CA PRO A 253 -11.87 -8.75 15.77
C PRO A 253 -11.54 -9.54 14.52
N ALA A 254 -10.62 -9.05 13.67
CA ALA A 254 -10.19 -9.74 12.45
C ALA A 254 -9.10 -10.81 12.70
N GLY A 255 -8.58 -10.93 13.94
CA GLY A 255 -7.52 -11.86 14.29
C GLY A 255 -6.15 -11.52 13.69
N LEU A 256 -5.90 -10.21 13.42
CA LEU A 256 -4.65 -9.73 12.81
C LEU A 256 -3.62 -9.46 13.91
N GLY A 257 -3.02 -10.53 14.43
CA GLY A 257 -2.07 -10.49 15.56
C GLY A 257 -0.68 -9.94 15.17
N HIS A 258 -0.36 -9.94 13.88
CA HIS A 258 0.91 -9.47 13.34
C HIS A 258 0.77 -8.13 12.60
N THR A 259 -0.36 -7.46 12.75
CA THR A 259 -0.59 -6.12 12.18
C THR A 259 -0.63 -5.08 13.28
N LEU A 260 0.09 -3.97 13.10
CA LEU A 260 0.15 -2.93 14.10
C LEU A 260 0.21 -1.53 13.48
N PHE A 261 -0.27 -0.55 14.25
CA PHE A 261 -0.11 0.87 13.96
C PHE A 261 1.01 1.39 14.87
N PRO A 262 2.24 1.62 14.36
CA PRO A 262 3.38 1.98 15.18
C PRO A 262 3.26 3.42 15.70
N SER A 263 3.79 3.66 16.90
CA SER A 263 3.92 4.99 17.50
C SER A 263 5.22 5.70 17.11
N ASP A 264 6.20 4.93 16.67
CA ASP A 264 7.58 5.37 16.38
C ASP A 264 8.21 4.52 15.26
N ALA A 265 9.54 4.58 15.14
CA ALA A 265 10.28 3.83 14.13
C ALA A 265 10.48 2.35 14.46
N ALA A 266 10.18 1.91 15.70
CA ALA A 266 10.43 0.55 16.13
C ALA A 266 9.71 -0.49 15.25
N PHE A 267 10.43 -1.59 14.99
CA PHE A 267 9.93 -2.71 14.21
C PHE A 267 9.84 -3.95 15.09
N PRO A 268 8.75 -4.72 15.04
CA PRO A 268 8.73 -6.04 15.67
C PRO A 268 9.71 -6.99 14.96
N GLY A 269 10.22 -7.98 15.68
CA GLY A 269 11.05 -9.01 15.12
C GLY A 269 10.27 -10.32 14.86
N PRO A 270 10.68 -11.09 13.83
CA PRO A 270 11.66 -10.79 12.80
C PRO A 270 11.09 -9.90 11.69
N HIS A 271 11.93 -9.05 11.07
CA HIS A 271 11.52 -8.17 9.99
C HIS A 271 12.54 -8.10 8.85
N ALA A 272 12.10 -7.70 7.67
CA ALA A 272 12.99 -7.39 6.56
C ALA A 272 13.53 -5.96 6.66
N GLN A 273 14.80 -5.75 6.29
CA GLN A 273 15.40 -4.43 6.13
C GLN A 273 14.92 -3.79 4.83
N GLY A 274 14.55 -2.52 4.87
CA GLY A 274 14.02 -1.79 3.70
C GLY A 274 15.06 -0.93 3.02
N TYR A 275 15.13 -0.96 1.68
CA TYR A 275 16.14 -0.25 0.89
C TYR A 275 15.50 0.76 -0.05
N THR A 276 15.93 2.03 0.04
CA THR A 276 15.39 3.15 -0.73
C THR A 276 16.48 3.98 -1.38
N ASN A 277 16.17 4.64 -2.49
CA ASN A 277 16.95 5.73 -3.05
C ASN A 277 16.25 7.10 -2.93
N GLN A 278 15.18 7.17 -2.13
CA GLN A 278 14.49 8.42 -1.80
C GLN A 278 15.25 9.20 -0.72
N THR A 279 16.53 9.38 -0.89
CA THR A 279 17.44 10.07 0.01
C THR A 279 17.83 11.44 -0.55
N ALA A 280 18.45 12.29 0.25
CA ALA A 280 18.91 13.60 -0.21
C ALA A 280 19.99 13.48 -1.32
N SER A 281 20.82 12.44 -1.28
CA SER A 281 21.85 12.14 -2.26
C SER A 281 21.33 11.39 -3.50
N GLY A 282 20.20 10.66 -3.37
CA GLY A 282 19.70 9.72 -4.34
C GLY A 282 20.40 8.35 -4.31
N GLU A 283 21.35 8.16 -3.37
CA GLU A 283 22.02 6.88 -3.15
C GLU A 283 21.10 5.91 -2.39
N ILE A 284 21.38 4.61 -2.54
CA ILE A 284 20.60 3.57 -1.86
C ILE A 284 21.01 3.51 -0.39
N GLU A 285 20.03 3.66 0.50
CA GLU A 285 20.20 3.57 1.94
C GLU A 285 19.20 2.58 2.55
N ASN A 286 19.53 2.11 3.76
CA ASN A 286 18.60 1.36 4.59
C ASN A 286 17.64 2.33 5.30
N ALA A 287 16.34 2.21 5.00
CA ALA A 287 15.28 3.07 5.55
C ALA A 287 14.47 2.39 6.67
N THR A 288 14.89 1.25 7.17
CA THR A 288 14.13 0.48 8.19
C THR A 288 13.79 1.32 9.41
N ASP A 289 14.76 2.12 9.88
CA ASP A 289 14.63 2.97 11.06
C ASP A 289 14.06 4.37 10.77
N TRP A 290 13.59 4.62 9.55
CA TRP A 290 12.93 5.88 9.26
C TRP A 290 11.60 5.98 10.03
N ASN A 291 11.34 7.12 10.63
CA ASN A 291 10.14 7.32 11.44
C ASN A 291 8.89 7.39 10.54
N PRO A 292 7.91 6.47 10.68
CA PRO A 292 6.74 6.42 9.81
C PRO A 292 5.67 7.47 10.13
N SER A 293 5.87 8.31 11.16
CA SER A 293 4.88 9.30 11.58
C SER A 293 4.50 10.29 10.48
N TRP A 294 5.41 10.53 9.53
CA TRP A 294 5.10 11.36 8.36
C TRP A 294 3.98 10.78 7.48
N ALA A 295 3.80 9.47 7.49
CA ALA A 295 2.72 8.80 6.75
C ALA A 295 1.46 8.59 7.60
N TRP A 296 1.61 8.42 8.92
CA TRP A 296 0.57 8.26 9.94
C TRP A 296 -0.67 7.49 9.42
N ALA A 297 -1.86 8.13 9.45
CA ALA A 297 -3.14 7.55 8.99
C ALA A 297 -3.15 7.16 7.50
N ALA A 298 -2.18 7.63 6.71
CA ALA A 298 -2.07 7.36 5.28
C ALA A 298 -1.13 6.20 4.95
N GLY A 299 -0.20 5.79 5.87
CA GLY A 299 0.82 4.84 5.44
C GLY A 299 1.71 4.22 6.53
N ALA A 300 1.45 4.40 7.84
CA ALA A 300 2.43 4.03 8.86
C ALA A 300 2.43 2.56 9.28
N MET A 301 1.39 1.77 8.95
CA MET A 301 1.21 0.42 9.51
C MET A 301 2.26 -0.59 9.04
N ILE A 302 2.43 -1.60 9.88
CA ILE A 302 3.30 -2.76 9.68
C ILE A 302 2.41 -4.01 9.69
N SER A 303 2.75 -5.00 8.86
CA SER A 303 2.05 -6.29 8.82
C SER A 303 2.95 -7.40 8.26
N ASP A 304 2.41 -8.59 8.12
CA ASP A 304 3.00 -9.73 7.44
C ASP A 304 2.07 -10.33 6.37
N LEU A 305 2.59 -11.29 5.63
CA LEU A 305 1.86 -11.95 4.54
C LEU A 305 0.59 -12.67 5.04
N ARG A 306 0.62 -13.23 6.24
CA ARG A 306 -0.49 -14.01 6.84
C ARG A 306 -1.67 -13.09 7.16
N ASP A 307 -1.41 -12.01 7.87
CA ASP A 307 -2.46 -11.08 8.29
C ASP A 307 -3.06 -10.36 7.08
N LEU A 308 -2.22 -9.98 6.11
CA LEU A 308 -2.68 -9.34 4.88
C LEU A 308 -3.56 -10.24 4.01
N ARG A 309 -3.32 -11.57 4.00
CA ARG A 309 -4.26 -12.54 3.39
C ARG A 309 -5.67 -12.41 3.98
N VAL A 310 -5.76 -12.37 5.31
CA VAL A 310 -7.04 -12.23 6.01
C VAL A 310 -7.65 -10.87 5.72
N TRP A 311 -6.84 -9.80 5.81
CA TRP A 311 -7.30 -8.44 5.60
C TRP A 311 -7.81 -8.18 4.19
N ALA A 312 -7.11 -8.66 3.16
CA ALA A 312 -7.55 -8.52 1.76
C ALA A 312 -8.99 -8.99 1.55
N ARG A 313 -9.31 -10.20 2.04
CA ARG A 313 -10.66 -10.75 1.97
C ARG A 313 -11.63 -9.90 2.80
N THR A 314 -11.25 -9.57 4.02
CA THR A 314 -12.10 -8.83 4.97
C THR A 314 -12.49 -7.46 4.42
N VAL A 315 -11.55 -6.69 3.88
CA VAL A 315 -11.82 -5.36 3.32
C VAL A 315 -12.66 -5.43 2.05
N ALA A 316 -12.42 -6.44 1.20
CA ALA A 316 -13.15 -6.61 -0.05
C ALA A 316 -14.59 -7.10 0.16
N THR A 317 -14.83 -7.94 1.17
CA THR A 317 -16.16 -8.53 1.42
C THR A 317 -16.96 -7.79 2.50
N GLY A 318 -16.29 -7.03 3.37
CA GLY A 318 -16.90 -6.39 4.55
C GLY A 318 -17.20 -7.38 5.68
N THR A 319 -16.63 -8.59 5.63
CA THR A 319 -16.96 -9.70 6.54
C THR A 319 -15.70 -10.22 7.23
N LEU A 320 -15.77 -10.35 8.55
CA LEU A 320 -14.71 -10.92 9.39
C LEU A 320 -14.54 -12.43 9.12
N PRO A 321 -13.42 -13.04 9.57
CA PRO A 321 -13.19 -14.49 9.38
C PRO A 321 -14.27 -15.39 9.97
N ASP A 322 -14.90 -14.99 11.07
CA ASP A 322 -16.00 -15.70 11.73
C ASP A 322 -17.37 -15.54 11.05
N GLY A 323 -17.44 -14.77 9.95
CA GLY A 323 -18.66 -14.49 9.20
C GLY A 323 -19.44 -13.27 9.69
N THR A 324 -19.02 -12.61 10.77
CA THR A 324 -19.70 -11.40 11.24
C THR A 324 -19.36 -10.19 10.36
N PRO A 325 -20.27 -9.20 10.21
CA PRO A 325 -19.97 -8.00 9.46
C PRO A 325 -18.91 -7.14 10.14
N LEU A 326 -17.87 -6.73 9.41
CA LEU A 326 -16.90 -5.71 9.85
C LEU A 326 -17.53 -4.31 9.86
N ILE A 327 -18.38 -4.05 8.87
CA ILE A 327 -19.23 -2.87 8.69
C ILE A 327 -20.57 -3.34 8.09
N SER A 328 -21.60 -2.51 8.17
CA SER A 328 -22.90 -2.84 7.60
C SER A 328 -22.80 -3.11 6.09
N ARG A 329 -23.68 -3.97 5.58
CA ARG A 329 -23.77 -4.25 4.13
C ARG A 329 -24.04 -2.99 3.32
N ALA A 330 -24.76 -2.03 3.89
CA ALA A 330 -25.05 -0.74 3.24
C ALA A 330 -23.78 0.09 3.06
N LEU A 331 -22.93 0.20 4.08
CA LEU A 331 -21.66 0.91 3.99
C LEU A 331 -20.63 0.14 3.16
N GLN A 332 -20.63 -1.20 3.19
CA GLN A 332 -19.77 -1.97 2.30
C GLN A 332 -20.11 -1.74 0.81
N ARG A 333 -21.40 -1.69 0.45
CA ARG A 333 -21.79 -1.31 -0.92
C ARG A 333 -21.32 0.09 -1.29
N GLN A 334 -21.41 1.07 -0.37
CA GLN A 334 -20.89 2.41 -0.60
C GLN A 334 -19.36 2.42 -0.75
N ARG A 335 -18.64 1.63 0.07
CA ARG A 335 -17.17 1.46 -0.08
C ARG A 335 -16.79 1.02 -1.48
N LEU A 336 -17.51 0.05 -2.03
CA LEU A 336 -17.24 -0.56 -3.32
C LEU A 336 -17.86 0.19 -4.51
N THR A 337 -18.58 1.28 -4.26
CA THR A 337 -19.07 2.17 -5.34
C THR A 337 -17.89 3.03 -5.82
N VAL A 338 -17.16 2.51 -6.81
CA VAL A 338 -15.95 3.17 -7.34
C VAL A 338 -16.27 4.31 -8.30
N ARG A 339 -15.37 5.26 -8.35
CA ARG A 339 -15.30 6.30 -9.38
C ARG A 339 -14.07 6.04 -10.26
N PRO A 340 -14.19 6.25 -11.58
CA PRO A 340 -13.05 6.06 -12.48
C PRO A 340 -11.85 6.90 -12.06
N THR A 341 -10.67 6.32 -12.17
CA THR A 341 -9.40 7.03 -12.09
C THR A 341 -8.93 7.41 -13.51
N ALA A 342 -7.79 8.06 -13.63
CA ALA A 342 -7.17 8.30 -14.94
C ALA A 342 -6.57 6.99 -15.56
N ILE A 343 -6.54 5.89 -14.81
CA ILE A 343 -6.02 4.60 -15.26
C ILE A 343 -7.18 3.76 -15.79
N PRO A 344 -7.15 3.32 -17.07
CA PRO A 344 -8.18 2.45 -17.62
C PRO A 344 -8.33 1.14 -16.83
N GLY A 345 -9.58 0.76 -16.53
CA GLY A 345 -9.88 -0.45 -15.75
C GLY A 345 -9.66 -0.31 -14.24
N ALA A 346 -9.27 0.89 -13.76
CA ALA A 346 -9.11 1.16 -12.33
C ALA A 346 -10.12 2.21 -11.84
N GLY A 347 -10.77 1.91 -10.72
CA GLY A 347 -11.62 2.81 -9.98
C GLY A 347 -11.18 2.95 -8.53
N TYR A 348 -11.59 4.05 -7.87
CA TYR A 348 -11.36 4.27 -6.45
C TYR A 348 -12.69 4.41 -5.68
N GLY A 349 -12.86 3.58 -4.68
CA GLY A 349 -13.99 3.60 -3.76
C GLY A 349 -13.66 4.36 -2.47
N LEU A 350 -14.23 3.94 -1.32
CA LEU A 350 -13.87 4.54 -0.04
C LEU A 350 -12.67 3.80 0.57
N GLY A 351 -11.46 4.30 0.31
CA GLY A 351 -10.19 3.76 0.79
C GLY A 351 -9.78 2.44 0.15
N VAL A 352 -10.30 2.10 -1.01
CA VAL A 352 -9.94 0.89 -1.76
C VAL A 352 -9.91 1.17 -3.27
N PHE A 353 -9.04 0.46 -4.00
CA PHE A 353 -9.11 0.32 -5.45
C PHE A 353 -10.03 -0.83 -5.85
N ASP A 354 -10.61 -0.72 -7.03
CA ASP A 354 -11.05 -1.83 -7.86
C ASP A 354 -10.27 -1.77 -9.17
N VAL A 355 -9.48 -2.81 -9.43
CA VAL A 355 -8.69 -2.94 -10.66
C VAL A 355 -9.05 -4.23 -11.33
N ASN A 356 -9.88 -4.16 -12.38
CA ASN A 356 -10.41 -5.32 -13.10
C ASN A 356 -11.05 -6.39 -12.18
N GLY A 357 -11.76 -5.95 -11.14
CA GLY A 357 -12.41 -6.78 -10.13
C GLY A 357 -11.55 -7.14 -8.91
N TRP A 358 -10.24 -6.86 -8.93
CA TRP A 358 -9.40 -6.97 -7.76
C TRP A 358 -9.60 -5.79 -6.83
N ILE A 359 -10.06 -6.05 -5.61
CA ILE A 359 -10.38 -5.05 -4.59
C ILE A 359 -9.30 -5.07 -3.51
N GLY A 360 -8.77 -3.91 -3.16
CA GLY A 360 -7.75 -3.75 -2.12
C GLY A 360 -6.96 -2.47 -2.29
N HIS A 361 -5.68 -2.52 -1.98
CA HIS A 361 -4.78 -1.38 -2.12
C HIS A 361 -3.33 -1.86 -2.34
N ASN A 362 -2.50 -1.01 -2.94
CA ASN A 362 -1.05 -1.12 -2.92
C ASN A 362 -0.46 -0.16 -1.90
N GLY A 363 0.79 -0.33 -1.57
CA GLY A 363 1.51 0.57 -0.66
C GLY A 363 2.94 0.78 -1.09
N SER A 364 3.43 2.00 -0.90
CA SER A 364 4.82 2.36 -1.09
C SER A 364 5.21 3.41 -0.06
N LEU A 365 6.38 3.25 0.53
CA LEU A 365 7.08 4.23 1.34
C LEU A 365 8.58 3.88 1.33
N PRO A 366 9.47 4.78 1.77
CA PRO A 366 10.90 4.51 1.71
C PRO A 366 11.28 3.14 2.29
N GLY A 367 11.84 2.29 1.44
CA GLY A 367 12.30 0.94 1.76
C GLY A 367 11.31 -0.19 1.53
N TYR A 368 10.04 0.07 1.26
CA TYR A 368 9.04 -1.00 1.17
C TYR A 368 7.95 -0.72 0.14
N GLU A 369 7.56 -1.76 -0.58
CA GLU A 369 6.32 -1.77 -1.36
C GLU A 369 5.45 -2.97 -1.01
N SER A 370 4.15 -2.82 -1.19
CA SER A 370 3.16 -3.87 -0.92
C SER A 370 2.02 -3.84 -1.93
N LEU A 371 1.35 -4.98 -2.07
CA LEU A 371 0.09 -5.13 -2.78
C LEU A 371 -0.76 -6.15 -2.04
N THR A 372 -1.97 -5.76 -1.64
CA THR A 372 -2.93 -6.62 -0.96
C THR A 372 -4.30 -6.48 -1.60
N VAL A 373 -4.70 -7.49 -2.37
CA VAL A 373 -5.93 -7.47 -3.15
C VAL A 373 -6.67 -8.81 -3.11
N HIS A 374 -7.99 -8.74 -3.22
CA HIS A 374 -8.89 -9.89 -3.30
C HIS A 374 -9.79 -9.78 -4.53
N LEU A 375 -9.97 -10.88 -5.23
CA LEU A 375 -10.88 -11.02 -6.37
C LEU A 375 -12.12 -11.84 -5.95
N PRO A 376 -13.26 -11.20 -5.63
CA PRO A 376 -14.44 -11.90 -5.11
C PRO A 376 -14.99 -12.95 -6.08
N SER A 377 -14.97 -12.69 -7.39
CA SER A 377 -15.50 -13.61 -8.41
C SER A 377 -14.78 -14.96 -8.44
N ALA A 378 -13.48 -15.00 -8.10
CA ALA A 378 -12.68 -16.22 -8.02
C ALA A 378 -12.34 -16.62 -6.57
N ARG A 379 -12.78 -15.87 -5.58
CA ARG A 379 -12.38 -15.98 -4.18
C ARG A 379 -10.85 -15.99 -4.01
N ALA A 380 -10.14 -15.37 -4.96
CA ALA A 380 -8.68 -15.35 -4.98
C ALA A 380 -8.14 -14.18 -4.16
N THR A 381 -7.05 -14.41 -3.44
CA THR A 381 -6.32 -13.37 -2.70
C THR A 381 -4.88 -13.34 -3.17
N LEU A 382 -4.36 -12.16 -3.46
CA LEU A 382 -2.97 -11.93 -3.80
C LEU A 382 -2.37 -10.93 -2.82
N VAL A 383 -1.22 -11.28 -2.23
CA VAL A 383 -0.40 -10.39 -1.42
C VAL A 383 1.03 -10.45 -1.94
N VAL A 384 1.64 -9.29 -2.12
CA VAL A 384 3.06 -9.13 -2.48
C VAL A 384 3.68 -8.13 -1.52
N LEU A 385 4.81 -8.49 -0.92
CA LEU A 385 5.59 -7.62 -0.05
C LEU A 385 7.03 -7.57 -0.53
N LEU A 386 7.58 -6.36 -0.65
CA LEU A 386 8.94 -6.10 -1.14
C LEU A 386 9.69 -5.25 -0.12
N ASN A 387 10.97 -5.51 0.04
CA ASN A 387 11.84 -4.71 0.89
C ASN A 387 12.64 -3.64 0.11
N THR A 388 12.01 -3.06 -0.89
CA THR A 388 12.50 -1.88 -1.62
C THR A 388 11.33 -1.12 -2.24
N ASP A 389 11.53 0.20 -2.44
CA ASP A 389 10.64 1.10 -3.16
C ASP A 389 11.33 1.77 -4.37
N ILE A 390 12.49 1.23 -4.77
CA ILE A 390 13.25 1.74 -5.91
C ILE A 390 12.53 1.36 -7.19
N ASP A 391 11.93 2.34 -7.85
CA ASP A 391 11.17 2.12 -9.07
C ASP A 391 12.04 1.62 -10.22
N HIS A 392 11.42 0.89 -11.15
CA HIS A 392 12.05 0.47 -12.39
C HIS A 392 11.14 0.80 -13.57
N GLY A 393 11.61 1.71 -14.42
CA GLY A 393 10.85 2.15 -15.59
C GLY A 393 9.62 3.02 -15.25
N GLY A 394 9.59 3.64 -14.07
CA GLY A 394 8.53 4.55 -13.64
C GLY A 394 7.25 3.86 -13.20
N GLN A 395 7.31 2.56 -12.87
CA GLN A 395 6.20 1.78 -12.33
C GLN A 395 6.57 1.19 -10.97
N GLU A 396 5.66 1.26 -10.02
CA GLU A 396 5.80 0.57 -8.73
C GLU A 396 5.97 -0.94 -8.93
N LEU A 397 6.94 -1.52 -8.24
CA LEU A 397 7.30 -2.92 -8.40
C LEU A 397 6.21 -3.86 -7.90
N SER A 398 5.56 -3.54 -6.79
CA SER A 398 4.43 -4.33 -6.24
C SER A 398 3.32 -4.52 -7.28
N THR A 399 3.02 -3.48 -8.06
CA THR A 399 2.03 -3.55 -9.16
C THR A 399 2.55 -4.34 -10.36
N ARG A 400 3.85 -4.28 -10.68
CA ARG A 400 4.47 -5.14 -11.71
C ARG A 400 4.36 -6.62 -11.37
N PHE A 401 4.68 -6.99 -10.12
CA PHE A 401 4.49 -8.36 -9.65
C PHE A 401 3.03 -8.78 -9.71
N GLY A 402 2.11 -7.92 -9.25
CA GLY A 402 0.68 -8.16 -9.32
C GLY A 402 0.20 -8.44 -10.75
N GLU A 403 0.63 -7.62 -11.71
CA GLU A 403 0.30 -7.81 -13.13
C GLU A 403 0.84 -9.13 -13.68
N ALA A 404 2.10 -9.45 -13.44
CA ALA A 404 2.72 -10.68 -13.94
C ALA A 404 2.07 -11.94 -13.36
N ILE A 405 1.79 -11.92 -12.05
CA ILE A 405 1.16 -13.05 -11.36
C ILE A 405 -0.28 -13.25 -11.84
N THR A 406 -1.06 -12.18 -11.95
CA THR A 406 -2.47 -12.28 -12.35
C THR A 406 -2.65 -12.63 -13.82
N LYS A 407 -1.72 -12.24 -14.70
CA LYS A 407 -1.67 -12.72 -16.09
C LYS A 407 -1.55 -14.25 -16.20
N ILE A 408 -0.87 -14.88 -15.24
CA ILE A 408 -0.67 -16.33 -15.21
C ILE A 408 -1.86 -17.02 -14.54
N ALA A 409 -2.29 -16.50 -13.38
CA ALA A 409 -3.25 -17.17 -12.51
C ALA A 409 -4.71 -16.84 -12.82
N THR A 410 -5.00 -15.63 -13.28
CA THR A 410 -6.35 -15.09 -13.54
C THR A 410 -6.38 -14.24 -14.81
N PRO A 411 -6.10 -14.82 -15.99
CA PRO A 411 -5.92 -14.05 -17.24
C PRO A 411 -7.16 -13.23 -17.65
N GLY A 412 -8.36 -13.60 -17.20
CA GLY A 412 -9.59 -12.82 -17.39
C GLY A 412 -9.70 -11.59 -16.44
N HIS A 413 -8.85 -11.51 -15.42
CA HIS A 413 -8.85 -10.45 -14.40
C HIS A 413 -7.40 -10.04 -14.09
N VAL A 414 -6.73 -9.42 -15.06
CA VAL A 414 -5.34 -8.98 -14.87
C VAL A 414 -5.32 -7.72 -14.03
N PHE A 415 -4.61 -7.75 -12.90
CA PHE A 415 -4.34 -6.55 -12.12
C PHE A 415 -3.34 -5.67 -12.86
N SER A 416 -3.71 -4.46 -13.28
CA SER A 416 -2.80 -3.53 -13.95
C SER A 416 -3.14 -2.09 -13.63
N LEU A 417 -2.14 -1.35 -13.15
CA LEU A 417 -2.22 0.09 -12.88
C LEU A 417 -1.35 0.89 -13.86
N ARG A 418 -1.19 0.40 -15.09
CA ARG A 418 -0.43 1.13 -16.11
C ARG A 418 -1.24 2.25 -16.72
N VAL A 419 -0.68 3.46 -16.69
CA VAL A 419 -1.14 4.53 -17.57
C VAL A 419 -0.75 4.12 -19.01
N ARG A 420 -1.72 3.91 -19.89
CA ARG A 420 -1.40 3.72 -21.31
C ARG A 420 -0.77 5.01 -21.82
N PRO A 421 0.37 4.95 -22.54
CA PRO A 421 0.83 6.11 -23.30
C PRO A 421 -0.33 6.54 -24.20
N THR A 422 -0.71 7.81 -24.15
CA THR A 422 -1.60 8.39 -25.17
C THR A 422 -0.92 8.16 -26.50
N ALA A 423 -1.59 7.42 -27.41
CA ALA A 423 -1.15 7.33 -28.79
C ALA A 423 -1.09 8.78 -29.30
N GLY A 424 0.14 9.25 -29.57
CA GLY A 424 0.41 10.57 -30.14
C GLY A 424 -0.04 10.62 -31.59
#